data_490ba3bb05ff62018278956fe62b575d
#
_entry.id   490ba3bb05ff62018278956fe62b575d
#
_cell.length_a   1.000
_cell.length_b   1.000
_cell.length_c   1.000
_cell.angle_alpha   90.00
_cell.angle_beta   90.00
_cell.angle_gamma   90.00
#
_symmetry.space_group_name_H-M   'P 1'
#
loop_
_entity.id
_entity.type
_entity.pdbx_description
1 polymer ?
#
loop_
_entity_poly.entity_id
_entity_poly.type
_entity_poly.pdbx_seq_one_letter_code
_entity_poly.pdbx_strand_id
1 'polypeptide(L)'
;MGIDLSLIWFVIIVFATLMYIVMDGFDLGIGILFPAIPDADDRDVMVNTVAPVWDGNETWLVLGGAALFGAFPLAYAVIIDALTIPLTLMLIGLIFRGVAFEFRFKATPAHRPFWDKAFIGGSILATFTQGITVGAVINGFAVTGRAYSGGPFDWLTGFTLFCGVGLVVAYALLGSTWLVMKSEHALQRRMRQLSKRLLIALLAIIAAVSLWTPLSYPAIAARWFSLPNLWFLLPVPALVLLLSVLQWRCLNNDDSHSRPFILTLGLIFLGFSGLGISIWPHIIPPSITLWQAAAPAQSQGFMLVGALLIIPVILVYTFWSYYVFRGKVQHGEGYH
;
A
#
# COMPACT_ATOMS: atom_id res chain seq x y z
N MET A 1 17.48 -1.52 32.02
CA MET A 1 16.41 -1.42 31.00
C MET A 1 16.71 -2.47 29.95
N GLY A 2 15.87 -3.50 29.79
CA GLY A 2 16.03 -4.50 28.73
C GLY A 2 15.56 -3.94 27.40
N ILE A 3 16.06 -4.50 26.29
CA ILE A 3 15.60 -4.17 24.93
C ILE A 3 14.16 -4.66 24.78
N ASP A 4 13.24 -3.77 24.34
CA ASP A 4 11.85 -4.14 24.05
C ASP A 4 11.77 -4.78 22.66
N LEU A 5 11.85 -6.12 22.63
CA LEU A 5 11.78 -6.90 21.38
C LEU A 5 10.43 -6.74 20.67
N SER A 6 9.35 -6.57 21.41
CA SER A 6 8.02 -6.39 20.83
C SER A 6 7.93 -5.07 20.05
N LEU A 7 8.53 -4.01 20.58
CA LEU A 7 8.60 -2.73 19.88
C LEU A 7 9.48 -2.83 18.62
N ILE A 8 10.61 -3.52 18.69
CA ILE A 8 11.48 -3.74 17.53
C ILE A 8 10.72 -4.49 16.42
N TRP A 9 10.03 -5.58 16.75
CA TRP A 9 9.26 -6.33 15.78
C TRP A 9 8.08 -5.53 15.21
N PHE A 10 7.43 -4.71 16.04
CA PHE A 10 6.40 -3.80 15.55
C PHE A 10 6.97 -2.82 14.50
N VAL A 11 8.12 -2.23 14.76
CA VAL A 11 8.80 -1.32 13.81
C VAL A 11 9.18 -2.07 12.52
N ILE A 12 9.69 -3.29 12.61
CA ILE A 12 10.00 -4.11 11.42
C ILE A 12 8.75 -4.39 10.58
N ILE A 13 7.63 -4.76 11.20
CA ILE A 13 6.37 -5.04 10.50
C ILE A 13 5.81 -3.76 9.87
N VAL A 14 5.81 -2.64 10.59
CA VAL A 14 5.38 -1.33 10.07
C VAL A 14 6.24 -0.92 8.88
N PHE A 15 7.56 -1.10 8.97
CA PHE A 15 8.48 -0.83 7.87
C PHE A 15 8.22 -1.73 6.66
N ALA A 16 8.09 -3.06 6.86
CA ALA A 16 7.79 -4.00 5.78
C ALA A 16 6.45 -3.68 5.10
N THR A 17 5.42 -3.33 5.89
CA THR A 17 4.10 -2.94 5.37
C THR A 17 4.19 -1.65 4.56
N LEU A 18 4.92 -0.64 5.05
CA LEU A 18 5.14 0.61 4.31
C LEU A 18 5.90 0.37 3.01
N MET A 19 6.97 -0.45 3.05
CA MET A 19 7.71 -0.82 1.85
C MET A 19 6.82 -1.53 0.83
N TYR A 20 5.96 -2.46 1.27
CA TYR A 20 4.98 -3.10 0.39
C TYR A 20 4.02 -2.08 -0.25
N ILE A 21 3.42 -1.19 0.56
CA ILE A 21 2.48 -0.17 0.07
C ILE A 21 3.15 0.75 -0.97
N VAL A 22 4.40 1.12 -0.74
CA VAL A 22 5.14 2.02 -1.63
C VAL A 22 5.57 1.30 -2.91
N MET A 23 6.14 0.10 -2.78
CA MET A 23 6.78 -0.60 -3.89
C MET A 23 5.75 -1.33 -4.76
N ASP A 24 4.90 -2.17 -4.19
CA ASP A 24 3.85 -2.88 -4.93
C ASP A 24 2.65 -1.97 -5.27
N GLY A 25 2.47 -0.87 -4.53
CA GLY A 25 1.38 0.07 -4.77
C GLY A 25 1.43 0.75 -6.13
N PHE A 26 2.60 1.16 -6.64
CA PHE A 26 2.66 1.71 -7.99
C PHE A 26 2.54 0.62 -9.07
N ASP A 27 2.97 -0.61 -8.82
CA ASP A 27 2.81 -1.75 -9.72
C ASP A 27 1.32 -2.07 -9.93
N LEU A 28 0.57 -2.20 -8.83
CA LEU A 28 -0.89 -2.36 -8.85
C LEU A 28 -1.56 -1.13 -9.47
N GLY A 29 -1.04 0.06 -9.19
CA GLY A 29 -1.50 1.32 -9.78
C GLY A 29 -1.44 1.33 -11.31
N ILE A 30 -0.41 0.73 -11.91
CA ILE A 30 -0.29 0.58 -13.36
C ILE A 30 -1.44 -0.27 -13.92
N GLY A 31 -1.75 -1.41 -13.30
CA GLY A 31 -2.88 -2.25 -13.72
C GLY A 31 -4.23 -1.53 -13.61
N ILE A 32 -4.43 -0.74 -12.55
CA ILE A 32 -5.63 0.10 -12.36
C ILE A 32 -5.75 1.15 -13.47
N LEU A 33 -4.65 1.66 -13.99
CA LEU A 33 -4.62 2.71 -15.01
C LEU A 33 -4.82 2.18 -16.44
N PHE A 34 -4.66 0.87 -16.69
CA PHE A 34 -4.79 0.27 -18.03
C PHE A 34 -6.07 0.66 -18.79
N PRO A 35 -7.28 0.70 -18.15
CA PRO A 35 -8.49 1.11 -18.86
C PRO A 35 -8.44 2.52 -19.42
N ALA A 36 -7.62 3.40 -18.83
CA ALA A 36 -7.45 4.77 -19.27
C ALA A 36 -6.55 4.90 -20.52
N ILE A 37 -5.84 3.83 -20.93
CA ILE A 37 -4.89 3.83 -22.04
C ILE A 37 -5.38 2.85 -23.09
N PRO A 38 -5.91 3.33 -24.25
CA PRO A 38 -6.40 2.49 -25.31
C PRO A 38 -5.30 1.91 -26.19
N ASP A 39 -4.16 2.61 -26.31
CA ASP A 39 -3.04 2.24 -27.16
C ASP A 39 -2.29 1.03 -26.59
N ALA A 40 -2.02 0.01 -27.44
CA ALA A 40 -1.39 -1.22 -27.00
C ALA A 40 0.11 -1.04 -26.74
N ASP A 41 0.79 -0.19 -27.51
CA ASP A 41 2.22 0.05 -27.39
C ASP A 41 2.49 0.88 -26.11
N ASP A 42 1.62 1.86 -25.80
CA ASP A 42 1.66 2.58 -24.53
C ASP A 42 1.46 1.63 -23.34
N ARG A 43 0.54 0.65 -23.44
CA ARG A 43 0.36 -0.39 -22.41
C ARG A 43 1.60 -1.27 -22.23
N ASP A 44 2.31 -1.58 -23.33
CA ASP A 44 3.58 -2.31 -23.26
C ASP A 44 4.65 -1.52 -22.53
N VAL A 45 4.77 -0.23 -22.83
CA VAL A 45 5.65 0.67 -22.07
C VAL A 45 5.29 0.67 -20.59
N MET A 46 4.01 0.78 -20.24
CA MET A 46 3.55 0.77 -18.83
C MET A 46 4.00 -0.50 -18.11
N VAL A 47 3.79 -1.67 -18.67
CA VAL A 47 4.17 -2.96 -18.07
C VAL A 47 5.69 -3.06 -17.94
N ASN A 48 6.43 -2.68 -18.99
CA ASN A 48 7.89 -2.76 -19.01
C ASN A 48 8.55 -1.85 -17.94
N THR A 49 7.87 -0.79 -17.47
CA THR A 49 8.41 0.04 -16.38
C THR A 49 8.51 -0.70 -15.04
N VAL A 50 7.76 -1.78 -14.85
CA VAL A 50 7.68 -2.53 -13.57
C VAL A 50 8.05 -4.01 -13.71
N ALA A 51 8.04 -4.56 -14.93
CA ALA A 51 8.38 -5.96 -15.18
C ALA A 51 9.71 -6.42 -14.54
N PRO A 52 10.78 -5.60 -14.46
CA PRO A 52 12.02 -6.01 -13.81
C PRO A 52 11.99 -6.03 -12.28
N VAL A 53 10.98 -5.47 -11.62
CA VAL A 53 11.01 -5.21 -10.16
C VAL A 53 9.80 -5.74 -9.39
N TRP A 54 8.69 -6.06 -10.06
CA TRP A 54 7.41 -6.39 -9.42
C TRP A 54 7.50 -7.57 -8.44
N ASP A 55 8.20 -8.65 -8.78
CA ASP A 55 8.34 -9.83 -7.93
C ASP A 55 9.12 -9.49 -6.64
N GLY A 56 10.18 -8.70 -6.76
CA GLY A 56 10.92 -8.18 -5.61
C GLY A 56 10.09 -7.27 -4.71
N ASN A 57 9.12 -6.54 -5.28
CA ASN A 57 8.24 -5.65 -4.53
C ASN A 57 7.24 -6.43 -3.66
N GLU A 58 6.74 -7.58 -4.13
CA GLU A 58 5.86 -8.45 -3.34
C GLU A 58 6.55 -9.11 -2.15
N THR A 59 7.87 -9.23 -2.14
CA THR A 59 8.66 -9.82 -1.05
C THR A 59 8.37 -9.13 0.29
N TRP A 60 8.06 -7.83 0.29
CA TRP A 60 7.75 -7.08 1.50
C TRP A 60 6.43 -7.51 2.16
N LEU A 61 5.44 -7.94 1.37
CA LEU A 61 4.19 -8.52 1.90
C LEU A 61 4.47 -9.83 2.63
N VAL A 62 5.29 -10.69 2.03
CA VAL A 62 5.67 -11.98 2.62
C VAL A 62 6.45 -11.77 3.92
N LEU A 63 7.41 -10.84 3.93
CA LEU A 63 8.17 -10.49 5.13
C LEU A 63 7.26 -9.97 6.25
N GLY A 64 6.35 -9.05 5.93
CA GLY A 64 5.40 -8.49 6.91
C GLY A 64 4.48 -9.55 7.50
N GLY A 65 3.92 -10.42 6.66
CA GLY A 65 3.05 -11.53 7.09
C GLY A 65 3.77 -12.57 7.95
N ALA A 66 4.97 -12.99 7.55
CA ALA A 66 5.80 -13.93 8.31
C ALA A 66 6.24 -13.33 9.66
N ALA A 67 6.64 -12.05 9.67
CA ALA A 67 7.01 -11.35 10.89
C ALA A 67 5.81 -11.20 11.86
N LEU A 68 4.62 -10.88 11.33
CA LEU A 68 3.39 -10.82 12.13
C LEU A 68 3.06 -12.17 12.75
N PHE A 69 3.13 -13.25 11.96
CA PHE A 69 2.91 -14.62 12.43
C PHE A 69 3.85 -15.00 13.57
N GLY A 70 5.14 -14.74 13.42
CA GLY A 70 6.15 -15.14 14.38
C GLY A 70 6.23 -14.26 15.63
N ALA A 71 6.15 -12.93 15.46
CA ALA A 71 6.31 -12.00 16.57
C ALA A 71 5.01 -11.70 17.34
N PHE A 72 3.85 -11.77 16.65
CA PHE A 72 2.54 -11.45 17.22
C PHE A 72 1.49 -12.49 16.84
N PRO A 73 1.65 -13.76 17.25
CA PRO A 73 0.80 -14.88 16.81
C PRO A 73 -0.68 -14.70 17.15
N LEU A 74 -0.99 -14.03 18.27
CA LEU A 74 -2.38 -13.74 18.64
C LEU A 74 -3.01 -12.74 17.65
N ALA A 75 -2.27 -11.68 17.30
CA ALA A 75 -2.76 -10.71 16.32
C ALA A 75 -2.93 -11.36 14.93
N TYR A 76 -1.97 -12.19 14.53
CA TYR A 76 -2.06 -12.93 13.27
C TYR A 76 -3.33 -13.79 13.22
N ALA A 77 -3.59 -14.60 14.26
CA ALA A 77 -4.76 -15.47 14.33
C ALA A 77 -6.06 -14.67 14.22
N VAL A 78 -6.22 -13.61 15.00
CA VAL A 78 -7.43 -12.76 14.99
C VAL A 78 -7.63 -12.09 13.63
N ILE A 79 -6.57 -11.54 13.03
CA ILE A 79 -6.65 -10.87 11.73
C ILE A 79 -7.03 -11.85 10.61
N ILE A 80 -6.39 -13.01 10.57
CA ILE A 80 -6.69 -14.03 9.55
C ILE A 80 -8.12 -14.53 9.67
N ASP A 81 -8.61 -14.82 10.87
CA ASP A 81 -9.99 -15.26 11.08
C ASP A 81 -11.00 -14.19 10.65
N ALA A 82 -10.79 -12.95 11.10
CA ALA A 82 -11.70 -11.83 10.80
C ALA A 82 -11.71 -11.45 9.31
N LEU A 83 -10.58 -11.59 8.63
CA LEU A 83 -10.35 -11.11 7.26
C LEU A 83 -10.08 -12.22 6.25
N THR A 84 -10.46 -13.47 6.56
CA THR A 84 -10.26 -14.63 5.67
C THR A 84 -10.72 -14.35 4.24
N ILE A 85 -11.93 -13.80 4.07
CA ILE A 85 -12.49 -13.53 2.74
C ILE A 85 -11.73 -12.43 2.01
N PRO A 86 -11.56 -11.20 2.54
CA PRO A 86 -10.83 -10.16 1.81
C PRO A 86 -9.36 -10.50 1.57
N LEU A 87 -8.68 -11.18 2.49
CA LEU A 87 -7.30 -11.62 2.28
C LEU A 87 -7.18 -12.71 1.20
N THR A 88 -8.13 -13.65 1.15
CA THR A 88 -8.19 -14.65 0.08
C THR A 88 -8.43 -13.99 -1.27
N LEU A 89 -9.36 -13.03 -1.36
CA LEU A 89 -9.62 -12.27 -2.58
C LEU A 89 -8.40 -11.43 -2.99
N MET A 90 -7.68 -10.86 -2.02
CA MET A 90 -6.43 -10.16 -2.27
C MET A 90 -5.39 -11.08 -2.93
N LEU A 91 -5.18 -12.27 -2.38
CA LEU A 91 -4.23 -13.25 -2.93
C LEU A 91 -4.65 -13.71 -4.33
N ILE A 92 -5.93 -13.96 -4.57
CA ILE A 92 -6.44 -14.27 -5.91
C ILE A 92 -6.13 -13.13 -6.88
N GLY A 93 -6.37 -11.88 -6.48
CA GLY A 93 -6.04 -10.70 -7.27
C GLY A 93 -4.55 -10.62 -7.62
N LEU A 94 -3.68 -10.83 -6.63
CA LEU A 94 -2.23 -10.84 -6.81
C LEU A 94 -1.77 -11.96 -7.74
N ILE A 95 -2.34 -13.17 -7.64
CA ILE A 95 -2.05 -14.30 -8.55
C ILE A 95 -2.41 -13.92 -9.99
N PHE A 96 -3.61 -13.40 -10.24
CA PHE A 96 -4.03 -12.99 -11.59
C PHE A 96 -3.13 -11.89 -12.15
N ARG A 97 -2.75 -10.91 -11.33
CA ARG A 97 -1.84 -9.83 -11.73
C ARG A 97 -0.45 -10.37 -12.04
N GLY A 98 0.14 -11.20 -11.17
CA GLY A 98 1.46 -11.77 -11.35
C GLY A 98 1.54 -12.66 -12.59
N VAL A 99 0.58 -13.57 -12.79
CA VAL A 99 0.51 -14.42 -13.98
C VAL A 99 0.36 -13.58 -15.25
N ALA A 100 -0.40 -12.48 -15.20
CA ALA A 100 -0.60 -11.61 -16.36
C ALA A 100 0.71 -10.95 -16.83
N PHE A 101 1.66 -10.61 -15.95
CA PHE A 101 2.96 -10.08 -16.35
C PHE A 101 3.69 -11.01 -17.31
N GLU A 102 3.76 -12.32 -16.98
CA GLU A 102 4.51 -13.30 -17.76
C GLU A 102 3.78 -13.73 -19.03
N PHE A 103 2.47 -13.98 -18.93
CA PHE A 103 1.71 -14.55 -20.03
C PHE A 103 1.30 -13.53 -21.08
N ARG A 104 1.11 -12.26 -20.70
CA ARG A 104 0.70 -11.19 -21.61
C ARG A 104 1.68 -11.01 -22.78
N PHE A 105 2.98 -11.00 -22.50
CA PHE A 105 4.00 -10.84 -23.53
C PHE A 105 4.17 -12.06 -24.43
N LYS A 106 3.87 -13.25 -23.91
CA LYS A 106 3.95 -14.53 -24.64
C LYS A 106 2.64 -14.91 -25.34
N ALA A 107 1.55 -14.15 -25.08
CA ALA A 107 0.24 -14.44 -25.62
C ALA A 107 0.13 -14.08 -27.11
N THR A 108 -0.61 -14.89 -27.85
CA THR A 108 -0.99 -14.52 -29.21
C THR A 108 -1.88 -13.26 -29.20
N PRO A 109 -1.94 -12.49 -30.31
CA PRO A 109 -2.77 -11.27 -30.37
C PRO A 109 -4.24 -11.51 -29.98
N ALA A 110 -4.79 -12.69 -30.25
CA ALA A 110 -6.16 -13.06 -29.90
C ALA A 110 -6.37 -13.26 -28.40
N HIS A 111 -5.34 -13.70 -27.65
CA HIS A 111 -5.42 -13.97 -26.22
C HIS A 111 -4.91 -12.81 -25.36
N ARG A 112 -4.21 -11.84 -25.92
CA ARG A 112 -3.66 -10.68 -25.20
C ARG A 112 -4.73 -9.87 -24.46
N PRO A 113 -5.94 -9.60 -25.00
CA PRO A 113 -6.99 -8.91 -24.29
C PRO A 113 -7.49 -9.62 -23.02
N PHE A 114 -7.39 -10.95 -22.95
CA PHE A 114 -7.71 -11.72 -21.74
C PHE A 114 -6.70 -11.39 -20.63
N TRP A 115 -5.41 -11.37 -20.95
CA TRP A 115 -4.36 -11.05 -19.97
C TRP A 115 -4.37 -9.58 -19.55
N ASP A 116 -4.74 -8.66 -20.45
CA ASP A 116 -4.99 -7.27 -20.08
C ASP A 116 -6.11 -7.17 -19.04
N LYS A 117 -7.23 -7.90 -19.23
CA LYS A 117 -8.33 -7.95 -18.26
C LYS A 117 -7.91 -8.61 -16.94
N ALA A 118 -7.09 -9.66 -16.99
CA ALA A 118 -6.55 -10.32 -15.81
C ALA A 118 -5.64 -9.36 -15.00
N PHE A 119 -4.80 -8.60 -15.69
CA PHE A 119 -3.94 -7.58 -15.08
C PHE A 119 -4.76 -6.47 -14.42
N ILE A 120 -5.76 -5.92 -15.12
CA ILE A 120 -6.67 -4.90 -14.61
C ILE A 120 -7.46 -5.43 -13.39
N GLY A 121 -8.16 -6.55 -13.58
CA GLY A 121 -9.04 -7.12 -12.57
C GLY A 121 -8.28 -7.57 -11.32
N GLY A 122 -7.12 -8.21 -11.51
CA GLY A 122 -6.24 -8.63 -10.42
C GLY A 122 -5.72 -7.44 -9.61
N SER A 123 -5.25 -6.39 -10.28
CA SER A 123 -4.75 -5.18 -9.63
C SER A 123 -5.83 -4.43 -8.86
N ILE A 124 -7.03 -4.27 -9.44
CA ILE A 124 -8.16 -3.61 -8.77
C ILE A 124 -8.62 -4.45 -7.57
N LEU A 125 -8.79 -5.78 -7.75
CA LEU A 125 -9.27 -6.66 -6.70
C LEU A 125 -8.29 -6.67 -5.52
N ALA A 126 -7.00 -6.87 -5.78
CA ALA A 126 -5.97 -6.86 -4.74
C ALA A 126 -5.95 -5.53 -3.98
N THR A 127 -5.93 -4.40 -4.68
CA THR A 127 -5.88 -3.08 -4.06
C THR A 127 -7.15 -2.78 -3.26
N PHE A 128 -8.31 -3.08 -3.81
CA PHE A 128 -9.59 -2.82 -3.16
C PHE A 128 -9.72 -3.60 -1.85
N THR A 129 -9.35 -4.89 -1.86
CA THR A 129 -9.39 -5.73 -0.66
C THR A 129 -8.32 -5.36 0.35
N GLN A 130 -7.15 -4.87 -0.06
CA GLN A 130 -6.16 -4.25 0.86
C GLN A 130 -6.77 -3.03 1.57
N GLY A 131 -7.45 -2.16 0.85
CA GLY A 131 -8.11 -1.00 1.45
C GLY A 131 -9.25 -1.39 2.41
N ILE A 132 -10.02 -2.44 2.09
CA ILE A 132 -10.98 -3.04 3.02
C ILE A 132 -10.29 -3.50 4.31
N THR A 133 -9.15 -4.18 4.18
CA THR A 133 -8.35 -4.66 5.33
C THR A 133 -7.92 -3.48 6.22
N VAL A 134 -7.43 -2.38 5.63
CA VAL A 134 -7.07 -1.16 6.38
C VAL A 134 -8.28 -0.59 7.11
N GLY A 135 -9.43 -0.46 6.43
CA GLY A 135 -10.66 0.01 7.05
C GLY A 135 -11.15 -0.88 8.19
N ALA A 136 -11.04 -2.21 8.03
CA ALA A 136 -11.43 -3.17 9.06
C ALA A 136 -10.51 -3.11 10.30
N VAL A 137 -9.22 -2.87 10.12
CA VAL A 137 -8.29 -2.63 11.25
C VAL A 137 -8.68 -1.37 12.03
N ILE A 138 -9.12 -0.31 11.35
CA ILE A 138 -9.62 0.93 12.02
C ILE A 138 -10.91 0.65 12.78
N ASN A 139 -11.84 -0.13 12.20
CA ASN A 139 -13.08 -0.54 12.86
C ASN A 139 -12.81 -1.36 14.12
N GLY A 140 -11.70 -2.09 14.14
CA GLY A 140 -11.37 -3.06 15.17
C GLY A 140 -12.09 -4.38 15.00
N PHE A 141 -11.69 -5.35 15.82
CA PHE A 141 -12.21 -6.71 15.76
C PHE A 141 -12.82 -7.12 17.09
N ALA A 142 -13.94 -7.85 17.04
CA ALA A 142 -14.54 -8.47 18.23
C ALA A 142 -13.66 -9.65 18.67
N VAL A 143 -13.14 -9.58 19.90
CA VAL A 143 -12.26 -10.61 20.47
C VAL A 143 -12.81 -11.06 21.81
N THR A 144 -12.91 -12.38 21.99
CA THR A 144 -13.26 -13.00 23.27
C THR A 144 -12.13 -13.95 23.66
N GLY A 145 -11.52 -13.70 24.82
CA GLY A 145 -10.34 -14.43 25.23
C GLY A 145 -9.15 -14.18 24.29
N ARG A 146 -8.78 -15.20 23.52
CA ARG A 146 -7.66 -15.14 22.56
C ARG A 146 -8.09 -15.46 21.12
N ALA A 147 -9.37 -15.32 20.81
CA ALA A 147 -9.90 -15.66 19.49
C ALA A 147 -10.84 -14.58 18.97
N TYR A 148 -10.93 -14.48 17.65
CA TYR A 148 -11.95 -13.68 17.01
C TYR A 148 -13.34 -14.23 17.34
N SER A 149 -14.29 -13.37 17.71
CA SER A 149 -15.64 -13.77 18.12
C SER A 149 -16.73 -13.13 17.25
N GLY A 150 -16.36 -12.43 16.19
CA GLY A 150 -17.31 -11.84 15.24
C GLY A 150 -17.76 -12.80 14.15
N GLY A 151 -18.57 -12.26 13.23
CA GLY A 151 -19.10 -12.99 12.06
C GLY A 151 -18.16 -12.92 10.84
N PRO A 152 -18.38 -13.79 9.83
CA PRO A 152 -17.52 -13.87 8.64
C PRO A 152 -17.63 -12.65 7.71
N PHE A 153 -18.58 -11.75 7.93
CA PHE A 153 -18.84 -10.56 7.13
C PHE A 153 -18.76 -9.25 7.92
N ASP A 154 -18.26 -9.24 9.15
CA ASP A 154 -18.16 -8.03 9.97
C ASP A 154 -17.22 -6.98 9.36
N TRP A 155 -16.31 -7.43 8.49
CA TRP A 155 -15.45 -6.55 7.69
C TRP A 155 -16.21 -5.77 6.60
N LEU A 156 -17.44 -6.20 6.22
CA LEU A 156 -18.20 -5.61 5.12
C LEU A 156 -19.08 -4.45 5.63
N THR A 157 -18.47 -3.28 5.74
CA THR A 157 -19.13 -2.04 6.18
C THR A 157 -18.99 -0.95 5.12
N GLY A 158 -19.84 0.08 5.16
CA GLY A 158 -19.71 1.23 4.27
C GLY A 158 -18.37 1.92 4.38
N PHE A 159 -17.79 1.99 5.59
CA PHE A 159 -16.49 2.58 5.85
C PHE A 159 -15.34 1.77 5.20
N THR A 160 -15.34 0.46 5.36
CA THR A 160 -14.31 -0.42 4.79
C THR A 160 -14.33 -0.43 3.27
N LEU A 161 -15.53 -0.46 2.67
CA LEU A 161 -15.70 -0.33 1.21
C LEU A 161 -15.18 1.02 0.71
N PHE A 162 -15.45 2.10 1.44
CA PHE A 162 -14.94 3.43 1.11
C PHE A 162 -13.40 3.50 1.21
N CYS A 163 -12.80 2.86 2.22
CA CYS A 163 -11.35 2.70 2.32
C CYS A 163 -10.79 1.90 1.14
N GLY A 164 -11.51 0.86 0.67
CA GLY A 164 -11.17 0.11 -0.54
C GLY A 164 -11.07 1.00 -1.77
N VAL A 165 -12.08 1.82 -2.02
CA VAL A 165 -12.07 2.82 -3.11
C VAL A 165 -10.93 3.82 -2.93
N GLY A 166 -10.71 4.27 -1.69
CA GLY A 166 -9.63 5.21 -1.35
C GLY A 166 -8.25 4.68 -1.71
N LEU A 167 -7.98 3.42 -1.42
CA LEU A 167 -6.69 2.82 -1.74
C LEU A 167 -6.52 2.61 -3.26
N VAL A 168 -7.58 2.27 -3.99
CA VAL A 168 -7.54 2.20 -5.46
C VAL A 168 -7.15 3.56 -6.06
N VAL A 169 -7.72 4.65 -5.58
CA VAL A 169 -7.35 6.01 -6.04
C VAL A 169 -5.91 6.36 -5.63
N ALA A 170 -5.48 6.00 -4.43
CA ALA A 170 -4.12 6.26 -3.95
C ALA A 170 -3.06 5.52 -4.80
N TYR A 171 -3.29 4.24 -5.10
CA TYR A 171 -2.38 3.46 -5.93
C TYR A 171 -2.43 3.87 -7.40
N ALA A 172 -3.59 4.27 -7.92
CA ALA A 172 -3.68 4.88 -9.25
C ALA A 172 -2.86 6.18 -9.35
N LEU A 173 -2.88 7.04 -8.30
CA LEU A 173 -2.04 8.23 -8.24
C LEU A 173 -0.55 7.85 -8.19
N LEU A 174 -0.20 6.86 -7.38
CA LEU A 174 1.18 6.39 -7.26
C LEU A 174 1.70 5.84 -8.60
N GLY A 175 0.93 4.98 -9.27
CA GLY A 175 1.25 4.45 -10.61
C GLY A 175 1.30 5.54 -11.68
N SER A 176 0.37 6.51 -11.68
CA SER A 176 0.38 7.58 -12.67
C SER A 176 1.60 8.50 -12.53
N THR A 177 2.01 8.82 -11.29
CA THR A 177 3.21 9.63 -11.03
C THR A 177 4.50 8.85 -11.28
N TRP A 178 4.52 7.52 -11.07
CA TRP A 178 5.59 6.63 -11.53
C TRP A 178 5.75 6.71 -13.04
N LEU A 179 4.65 6.62 -13.80
CA LEU A 179 4.68 6.71 -15.25
C LEU A 179 5.10 8.11 -15.75
N VAL A 180 4.79 9.18 -15.03
CA VAL A 180 5.35 10.52 -15.35
C VAL A 180 6.87 10.51 -15.29
N MET A 181 7.47 9.73 -14.36
CA MET A 181 8.91 9.61 -14.22
C MET A 181 9.53 8.68 -15.26
N LYS A 182 8.85 7.58 -15.60
CA LYS A 182 9.39 6.45 -16.38
C LYS A 182 9.04 6.44 -17.86
N SER A 183 8.08 7.27 -18.30
CA SER A 183 7.67 7.34 -19.71
C SER A 183 8.03 8.67 -20.36
N GLU A 184 7.73 8.80 -21.65
CA GLU A 184 8.01 9.98 -22.46
C GLU A 184 6.79 10.39 -23.29
N HIS A 185 6.87 11.53 -23.96
CA HIS A 185 5.96 12.04 -24.98
C HIS A 185 4.46 12.06 -24.59
N ALA A 186 3.62 11.38 -25.36
CA ALA A 186 2.17 11.43 -25.22
C ALA A 186 1.69 10.73 -23.93
N LEU A 187 2.24 9.56 -23.61
CA LEU A 187 1.92 8.79 -22.41
C LEU A 187 2.23 9.63 -21.15
N GLN A 188 3.43 10.23 -21.07
CA GLN A 188 3.81 11.06 -19.94
C GLN A 188 2.85 12.23 -19.73
N ARG A 189 2.50 12.97 -20.82
CA ARG A 189 1.55 14.09 -20.73
C ARG A 189 0.17 13.63 -20.25
N ARG A 190 -0.30 12.47 -20.75
CA ARG A 190 -1.59 11.89 -20.35
C ARG A 190 -1.59 11.48 -18.87
N MET A 191 -0.51 10.86 -18.40
CA MET A 191 -0.35 10.49 -17.00
C MET A 191 -0.30 11.71 -16.09
N ARG A 192 0.37 12.78 -16.50
CA ARG A 192 0.41 14.05 -15.78
C ARG A 192 -0.98 14.67 -15.60
N GLN A 193 -1.81 14.65 -16.64
CA GLN A 193 -3.19 15.14 -16.56
C GLN A 193 -4.07 14.25 -15.66
N LEU A 194 -3.90 12.95 -15.76
CA LEU A 194 -4.64 12.00 -14.94
C LEU A 194 -4.23 12.11 -13.46
N SER A 195 -2.93 12.28 -13.17
CA SER A 195 -2.43 12.50 -11.81
C SER A 195 -3.07 13.72 -11.12
N LYS A 196 -3.36 14.79 -11.86
CA LYS A 196 -4.08 15.97 -11.30
C LYS A 196 -5.48 15.62 -10.82
N ARG A 197 -6.23 14.84 -11.62
CA ARG A 197 -7.58 14.40 -11.25
C ARG A 197 -7.55 13.42 -10.08
N LEU A 198 -6.61 12.49 -10.08
CA LEU A 198 -6.42 11.53 -9.01
C LEU A 198 -5.99 12.19 -7.70
N LEU A 199 -5.16 13.23 -7.75
CA LEU A 199 -4.77 14.01 -6.58
C LEU A 199 -5.98 14.68 -5.94
N ILE A 200 -6.86 15.31 -6.73
CA ILE A 200 -8.09 15.92 -6.21
C ILE A 200 -9.00 14.87 -5.59
N ALA A 201 -9.18 13.73 -6.28
CA ALA A 201 -9.99 12.62 -5.76
C ALA A 201 -9.42 12.07 -4.45
N LEU A 202 -8.10 11.87 -4.36
CA LEU A 202 -7.44 11.41 -3.15
C LEU A 202 -7.62 12.40 -1.99
N LEU A 203 -7.47 13.69 -2.23
CA LEU A 203 -7.69 14.73 -1.21
C LEU A 203 -9.13 14.75 -0.70
N ALA A 204 -10.10 14.58 -1.58
CA ALA A 204 -11.51 14.46 -1.20
C ALA A 204 -11.75 13.22 -0.33
N ILE A 205 -11.14 12.08 -0.68
CA ILE A 205 -11.22 10.84 0.11
C ILE A 205 -10.53 11.01 1.47
N ILE A 206 -9.33 11.59 1.51
CA ILE A 206 -8.63 11.88 2.76
C ILE A 206 -9.48 12.77 3.66
N ALA A 207 -10.07 13.84 3.12
CA ALA A 207 -10.96 14.71 3.88
C ALA A 207 -12.18 13.96 4.42
N ALA A 208 -12.82 13.12 3.59
CA ALA A 208 -13.96 12.31 4.02
C ALA A 208 -13.58 11.31 5.12
N VAL A 209 -12.47 10.57 4.99
CA VAL A 209 -11.99 9.63 6.03
C VAL A 209 -11.62 10.39 7.31
N SER A 210 -10.94 11.55 7.17
CA SER A 210 -10.52 12.38 8.32
C SER A 210 -11.71 12.97 9.10
N LEU A 211 -12.86 13.14 8.46
CA LEU A 211 -14.10 13.55 9.11
C LEU A 211 -14.87 12.33 9.67
N TRP A 212 -14.97 11.26 8.89
CA TRP A 212 -15.73 10.07 9.27
C TRP A 212 -15.14 9.37 10.50
N THR A 213 -13.81 9.19 10.51
CA THR A 213 -13.13 8.43 11.57
C THR A 213 -13.36 9.00 12.95
N PRO A 214 -13.12 10.29 13.26
CA PRO A 214 -13.37 10.83 14.61
C PRO A 214 -14.85 10.88 14.98
N LEU A 215 -15.76 11.01 14.01
CA LEU A 215 -17.20 10.95 14.26
C LEU A 215 -17.67 9.56 14.68
N SER A 216 -17.05 8.51 14.13
CA SER A 216 -17.42 7.12 14.40
C SER A 216 -16.64 6.50 15.57
N TYR A 217 -15.43 6.99 15.86
CA TYR A 217 -14.51 6.40 16.84
C TYR A 217 -14.05 7.44 17.87
N PRO A 218 -14.77 7.59 19.01
CA PRO A 218 -14.45 8.61 20.03
C PRO A 218 -13.03 8.53 20.58
N ALA A 219 -12.45 7.33 20.67
CA ALA A 219 -11.07 7.14 21.12
C ALA A 219 -10.06 7.78 20.17
N ILE A 220 -10.30 7.70 18.86
CA ILE A 220 -9.47 8.35 17.83
C ILE A 220 -9.67 9.86 17.89
N ALA A 221 -10.92 10.32 18.03
CA ALA A 221 -11.23 11.73 18.20
C ALA A 221 -10.51 12.33 19.43
N ALA A 222 -10.57 11.65 20.58
CA ALA A 222 -9.85 12.08 21.78
C ALA A 222 -8.33 12.15 21.56
N ARG A 223 -7.76 11.21 20.82
CA ARG A 223 -6.33 11.20 20.51
C ARG A 223 -5.90 12.41 19.68
N TRP A 224 -6.65 12.73 18.62
CA TRP A 224 -6.28 13.79 17.67
C TRP A 224 -6.62 15.19 18.16
N PHE A 225 -7.73 15.35 18.89
CA PHE A 225 -8.29 16.67 19.23
C PHE A 225 -8.15 17.08 20.70
N SER A 226 -7.63 16.20 21.58
CA SER A 226 -7.33 16.59 22.96
C SER A 226 -6.05 17.44 23.07
N LEU A 227 -5.99 18.33 24.01
CA LEU A 227 -4.77 19.06 24.35
C LEU A 227 -3.90 18.20 25.28
N PRO A 228 -2.57 18.17 25.11
CA PRO A 228 -1.76 18.92 24.14
C PRO A 228 -1.59 18.23 22.76
N ASN A 229 -2.18 17.03 22.55
CA ASN A 229 -1.96 16.19 21.36
C ASN A 229 -2.27 16.94 20.05
N LEU A 230 -3.31 17.77 20.06
CA LEU A 230 -3.70 18.56 18.89
C LEU A 230 -2.51 19.33 18.29
N TRP A 231 -1.70 19.99 19.15
CA TRP A 231 -0.55 20.77 18.67
C TRP A 231 0.56 19.90 18.11
N PHE A 232 0.79 18.70 18.68
CA PHE A 232 1.81 17.77 18.21
C PHE A 232 1.39 17.07 16.92
N LEU A 233 0.11 16.87 16.68
CA LEU A 233 -0.41 16.14 15.53
C LEU A 233 -0.83 17.06 14.36
N LEU A 234 -1.08 18.35 14.63
CA LEU A 234 -1.41 19.35 13.60
C LEU A 234 -0.43 19.40 12.40
N PRO A 235 0.89 19.17 12.57
CA PRO A 235 1.81 19.11 11.44
C PRO A 235 1.43 18.07 10.37
N VAL A 236 0.78 16.95 10.73
CA VAL A 236 0.41 15.89 9.77
C VAL A 236 -0.55 16.42 8.70
N PRO A 237 -1.74 16.95 9.02
CA PRO A 237 -2.64 17.51 7.99
C PRO A 237 -2.04 18.74 7.30
N ALA A 238 -1.25 19.57 8.00
CA ALA A 238 -0.55 20.70 7.40
C ALA A 238 0.44 20.26 6.32
N LEU A 239 1.21 19.19 6.56
CA LEU A 239 2.13 18.60 5.59
C LEU A 239 1.38 17.96 4.42
N VAL A 240 0.24 17.30 4.64
CA VAL A 240 -0.61 16.78 3.55
C VAL A 240 -1.01 17.91 2.60
N LEU A 241 -1.47 19.03 3.13
CA LEU A 241 -1.83 20.20 2.32
C LEU A 241 -0.62 20.78 1.58
N LEU A 242 0.51 20.94 2.27
CA LEU A 242 1.74 21.44 1.67
C LEU A 242 2.22 20.56 0.52
N LEU A 243 2.35 19.24 0.74
CA LEU A 243 2.78 18.30 -0.28
C LEU A 243 1.81 18.29 -1.47
N SER A 244 0.51 18.40 -1.22
CA SER A 244 -0.51 18.44 -2.27
C SER A 244 -0.39 19.69 -3.15
N VAL A 245 -0.15 20.87 -2.56
CA VAL A 245 0.11 22.11 -3.29
C VAL A 245 1.40 22.01 -4.11
N LEU A 246 2.47 21.48 -3.51
CA LEU A 246 3.74 21.27 -4.21
C LEU A 246 3.56 20.29 -5.38
N GLN A 247 2.83 19.19 -5.16
CA GLN A 247 2.55 18.21 -6.20
C GLN A 247 1.75 18.80 -7.35
N TRP A 248 0.71 19.60 -7.06
CA TRP A 248 -0.06 20.32 -8.07
C TRP A 248 0.82 21.22 -8.91
N ARG A 249 1.75 21.99 -8.27
CA ARG A 249 2.71 22.83 -8.97
C ARG A 249 3.66 22.02 -9.85
N CYS A 250 4.21 20.90 -9.33
CA CYS A 250 5.08 20.02 -10.11
C CYS A 250 4.37 19.37 -11.30
N LEU A 251 3.09 19.00 -11.15
CA LEU A 251 2.28 18.46 -12.25
C LEU A 251 1.93 19.49 -13.34
N ASN A 252 2.06 20.79 -13.05
CA ASN A 252 1.92 21.87 -14.03
C ASN A 252 3.25 22.29 -14.69
N ASN A 253 4.39 21.75 -14.23
CA ASN A 253 5.69 22.02 -14.79
C ASN A 253 6.20 20.78 -15.55
N ASP A 254 6.40 20.91 -16.86
CA ASP A 254 6.79 19.82 -17.75
C ASP A 254 8.20 19.28 -17.46
N ASP A 255 9.10 20.10 -16.92
CA ASP A 255 10.47 19.69 -16.55
C ASP A 255 10.53 18.83 -15.28
N SER A 256 9.41 18.71 -14.57
CA SER A 256 9.34 18.00 -13.29
C SER A 256 8.99 16.51 -13.51
N HIS A 257 9.97 15.65 -13.67
CA HIS A 257 9.74 14.21 -13.95
C HIS A 257 9.61 13.36 -12.69
N SER A 258 10.58 13.43 -11.77
CA SER A 258 10.65 12.56 -10.58
C SER A 258 9.90 13.14 -9.37
N ARG A 259 9.85 14.47 -9.24
CA ARG A 259 9.25 15.15 -8.08
C ARG A 259 7.78 14.76 -7.82
N PRO A 260 6.90 14.61 -8.83
CA PRO A 260 5.52 14.18 -8.57
C PRO A 260 5.45 12.82 -7.87
N PHE A 261 6.30 11.87 -8.25
CA PHE A 261 6.34 10.56 -7.61
C PHE A 261 6.82 10.66 -6.16
N ILE A 262 7.91 11.38 -5.89
CA ILE A 262 8.45 11.59 -4.55
C ILE A 262 7.41 12.25 -3.62
N LEU A 263 6.68 13.26 -4.12
CA LEU A 263 5.63 13.92 -3.35
C LEU A 263 4.44 12.99 -3.07
N THR A 264 4.10 12.11 -4.02
CA THR A 264 3.08 11.06 -3.80
C THR A 264 3.53 10.08 -2.72
N LEU A 265 4.80 9.65 -2.72
CA LEU A 265 5.36 8.82 -1.65
C LEU A 265 5.21 9.51 -0.28
N GLY A 266 5.47 10.81 -0.22
CA GLY A 266 5.28 11.61 0.99
C GLY A 266 3.82 11.63 1.46
N LEU A 267 2.85 11.77 0.54
CA LEU A 267 1.42 11.71 0.89
C LEU A 267 1.00 10.34 1.41
N ILE A 268 1.48 9.25 0.77
CA ILE A 268 1.24 7.87 1.24
C ILE A 268 1.84 7.66 2.64
N PHE A 269 3.08 8.11 2.85
CA PHE A 269 3.74 8.03 4.15
C PHE A 269 2.96 8.77 5.24
N LEU A 270 2.47 9.98 4.97
CA LEU A 270 1.67 10.74 5.93
C LEU A 270 0.33 10.06 6.24
N GLY A 271 -0.35 9.51 5.22
CA GLY A 271 -1.58 8.75 5.42
C GLY A 271 -1.35 7.50 6.29
N PHE A 272 -0.29 6.75 5.99
CA PHE A 272 0.10 5.57 6.77
C PHE A 272 0.50 5.93 8.20
N SER A 273 1.25 7.03 8.39
CA SER A 273 1.62 7.53 9.72
C SER A 273 0.40 7.97 10.52
N GLY A 274 -0.57 8.65 9.88
CA GLY A 274 -1.83 9.03 10.49
C GLY A 274 -2.64 7.82 10.98
N LEU A 275 -2.65 6.72 10.21
CA LEU A 275 -3.23 5.45 10.62
C LEU A 275 -2.51 4.90 11.87
N GLY A 276 -1.18 4.80 11.82
CA GLY A 276 -0.37 4.31 12.95
C GLY A 276 -0.61 5.10 14.23
N ILE A 277 -0.64 6.44 14.15
CA ILE A 277 -0.94 7.33 15.27
C ILE A 277 -2.35 7.02 15.82
N SER A 278 -3.32 6.79 14.96
CA SER A 278 -4.72 6.58 15.36
C SER A 278 -4.92 5.28 16.14
N ILE A 279 -4.22 4.21 15.80
CA ILE A 279 -4.40 2.88 16.40
C ILE A 279 -3.43 2.57 17.55
N TRP A 280 -2.29 3.27 17.63
CA TRP A 280 -1.29 3.05 18.67
C TRP A 280 -1.87 3.08 20.10
N PRO A 281 -1.48 2.20 21.03
CA PRO A 281 -0.48 1.11 20.92
C PRO A 281 -1.12 -0.25 20.56
N HIS A 282 -2.35 -0.26 20.03
CA HIS A 282 -3.09 -1.49 19.75
C HIS A 282 -2.67 -2.07 18.40
N ILE A 283 -2.32 -3.35 18.40
CA ILE A 283 -2.14 -4.13 17.18
C ILE A 283 -3.49 -4.68 16.68
N ILE A 284 -4.42 -4.92 17.61
CA ILE A 284 -5.84 -5.20 17.36
C ILE A 284 -6.68 -4.14 18.07
N PRO A 285 -7.05 -3.06 17.41
CA PRO A 285 -7.89 -2.02 18.03
C PRO A 285 -9.29 -2.55 18.39
N PRO A 286 -9.93 -2.05 19.45
CA PRO A 286 -9.32 -1.28 20.53
C PRO A 286 -8.78 -2.16 21.67
N SER A 287 -8.80 -3.50 21.53
CA SER A 287 -8.77 -4.45 22.64
C SER A 287 -7.38 -5.00 22.98
N ILE A 288 -6.48 -5.16 22.01
CA ILE A 288 -5.20 -5.87 22.21
C ILE A 288 -4.03 -4.97 21.82
N THR A 289 -3.17 -4.70 22.81
CA THR A 289 -1.93 -3.96 22.59
C THR A 289 -0.85 -4.85 21.99
N LEU A 290 0.21 -4.27 21.42
CA LEU A 290 1.32 -4.99 20.85
C LEU A 290 2.01 -5.94 21.88
N TRP A 291 2.13 -5.54 23.13
CA TRP A 291 2.75 -6.37 24.18
C TRP A 291 1.88 -7.57 24.59
N GLN A 292 0.56 -7.41 24.57
CA GLN A 292 -0.39 -8.51 24.86
C GLN A 292 -0.42 -9.56 23.75
N ALA A 293 -0.17 -9.14 22.50
CA ALA A 293 -0.13 -10.05 21.34
C ALA A 293 1.22 -10.72 21.12
N ALA A 294 2.27 -10.26 21.82
CA ALA A 294 3.65 -10.65 21.59
C ALA A 294 3.92 -12.12 21.89
N ALA A 295 4.77 -12.73 21.06
CA ALA A 295 5.36 -14.05 21.31
C ALA A 295 6.36 -13.98 22.49
N PRO A 296 6.76 -15.12 23.09
CA PRO A 296 7.80 -15.14 24.10
C PRO A 296 9.11 -14.50 23.63
N ALA A 297 9.82 -13.82 24.54
CA ALA A 297 11.05 -13.07 24.21
C ALA A 297 12.13 -13.94 23.54
N GLN A 298 12.22 -15.23 23.93
CA GLN A 298 13.17 -16.17 23.34
C GLN A 298 12.90 -16.38 21.83
N SER A 299 11.62 -16.56 21.46
CA SER A 299 11.20 -16.72 20.06
C SER A 299 11.46 -15.44 19.26
N GLN A 300 11.09 -14.29 19.82
CA GLN A 300 11.34 -12.99 19.19
C GLN A 300 12.84 -12.73 18.99
N GLY A 301 13.69 -13.03 19.99
CA GLY A 301 15.13 -12.86 19.92
C GLY A 301 15.77 -13.77 18.88
N PHE A 302 15.36 -15.04 18.80
CA PHE A 302 15.84 -15.98 17.80
C PHE A 302 15.53 -15.50 16.36
N MET A 303 14.28 -15.11 16.12
CA MET A 303 13.85 -14.62 14.82
C MET A 303 14.54 -13.29 14.43
N LEU A 304 14.86 -12.43 15.42
CA LEU A 304 15.53 -11.15 15.16
C LEU A 304 16.92 -11.34 14.54
N VAL A 305 17.64 -12.38 14.93
CA VAL A 305 18.94 -12.73 14.31
C VAL A 305 18.77 -12.97 12.82
N GLY A 306 17.77 -13.76 12.42
CA GLY A 306 17.46 -13.98 11.00
C GLY A 306 17.03 -12.70 10.27
N ALA A 307 16.18 -11.89 10.89
CA ALA A 307 15.73 -10.62 10.31
C ALA A 307 16.89 -9.63 10.10
N LEU A 308 17.81 -9.51 11.06
CA LEU A 308 19.00 -8.64 10.95
C LEU A 308 19.96 -9.07 9.85
N LEU A 309 19.96 -10.35 9.45
CA LEU A 309 20.75 -10.84 8.33
C LEU A 309 20.02 -10.64 6.99
N ILE A 310 18.73 -10.98 6.92
CA ILE A 310 18.00 -11.01 5.65
C ILE A 310 17.52 -9.62 5.18
N ILE A 311 17.08 -8.75 6.10
CA ILE A 311 16.56 -7.43 5.72
C ILE A 311 17.60 -6.57 5.02
N PRO A 312 18.87 -6.46 5.48
CA PRO A 312 19.91 -5.75 4.74
C PRO A 312 20.14 -6.32 3.33
N VAL A 313 20.09 -7.65 3.16
CA VAL A 313 20.25 -8.29 1.85
C VAL A 313 19.10 -7.90 0.91
N ILE A 314 17.85 -7.93 1.40
CA ILE A 314 16.69 -7.52 0.63
C ILE A 314 16.81 -6.03 0.23
N LEU A 315 17.21 -5.16 1.15
CA LEU A 315 17.38 -3.73 0.88
C LEU A 315 18.47 -3.46 -0.18
N VAL A 316 19.61 -4.14 -0.08
CA VAL A 316 20.69 -4.02 -1.08
C VAL A 316 20.22 -4.52 -2.45
N TYR A 317 19.55 -5.67 -2.50
CA TYR A 317 18.97 -6.21 -3.73
C TYR A 317 17.94 -5.25 -4.34
N THR A 318 17.01 -4.77 -3.55
CA THR A 318 16.00 -3.79 -3.98
C THR A 318 16.65 -2.54 -4.55
N PHE A 319 17.57 -1.91 -3.79
CA PHE A 319 18.30 -0.74 -4.26
C PHE A 319 19.01 -0.99 -5.59
N TRP A 320 19.70 -2.14 -5.70
CA TRP A 320 20.44 -2.50 -6.91
C TRP A 320 19.53 -2.69 -8.12
N SER A 321 18.38 -3.39 -7.96
CA SER A 321 17.40 -3.56 -9.01
C SER A 321 16.89 -2.21 -9.53
N TYR A 322 16.49 -1.31 -8.64
CA TYR A 322 16.04 0.04 -9.03
C TYR A 322 17.14 0.89 -9.64
N TYR A 323 18.38 0.72 -9.22
CA TYR A 323 19.52 1.42 -9.80
C TYR A 323 19.81 0.94 -11.24
N VAL A 324 19.76 -0.36 -11.49
CA VAL A 324 19.99 -0.95 -12.82
C VAL A 324 18.90 -0.49 -13.80
N PHE A 325 17.64 -0.55 -13.40
CA PHE A 325 16.47 -0.20 -14.24
C PHE A 325 15.99 1.25 -14.04
N ARG A 326 16.88 2.18 -13.72
CA ARG A 326 16.52 3.57 -13.42
C ARG A 326 16.09 4.41 -14.62
N GLY A 327 16.38 3.98 -15.84
CA GLY A 327 16.08 4.70 -17.08
C GLY A 327 14.59 4.90 -17.35
N LYS A 328 14.26 5.66 -18.39
CA LYS A 328 12.94 5.72 -18.99
C LYS A 328 12.79 4.57 -19.97
N VAL A 329 11.56 4.09 -20.15
CA VAL A 329 11.21 3.01 -21.07
C VAL A 329 10.63 3.62 -22.36
N GLN A 330 11.11 3.17 -23.51
CA GLN A 330 10.66 3.63 -24.82
C GLN A 330 9.85 2.55 -25.55
N HIS A 331 9.09 2.97 -26.58
CA HIS A 331 8.39 2.03 -27.45
C HIS A 331 9.39 1.08 -28.15
N GLY A 332 9.06 -0.22 -28.16
CA GLY A 332 9.91 -1.26 -28.76
C GLY A 332 11.00 -1.81 -27.85
N GLU A 333 11.20 -1.24 -26.66
CA GLU A 333 12.03 -1.85 -25.62
C GLU A 333 11.24 -2.96 -24.93
N GLY A 334 11.65 -4.21 -25.09
CA GLY A 334 11.07 -5.35 -24.38
C GLY A 334 11.94 -5.75 -23.20
N TYR A 335 11.33 -6.13 -22.08
CA TYR A 335 11.98 -6.88 -21.03
C TYR A 335 12.10 -8.35 -21.47
N HIS A 336 13.33 -8.77 -21.79
CA HIS A 336 13.67 -10.16 -22.17
C HIS A 336 14.84 -10.65 -21.35
#